data_455cdd28559a39cfa8b8abe937086c08
#
_entry.id   455cdd28559a39cfa8b8abe937086c08
#
_cell.length_a   1.000
_cell.length_b   1.000
_cell.length_c   1.000
_cell.angle_alpha   90.00
_cell.angle_beta   90.00
_cell.angle_gamma   90.00
#
_symmetry.space_group_name_H-M   'P 1'
#
loop_
_entity.id
_entity.type
_entity.pdbx_description
1 polymer ?
#
loop_
_entity_poly.entity_id
_entity_poly.type
_entity_poly.pdbx_seq_one_letter_code
_entity_poly.pdbx_strand_id
1 'polypeptide(L)'
;MNCFEKIWQQSIKAIQSDLDCTYVNLDGSHSLAKKGGESVVYQYRKRAKTSNILTLSDANGFIIASTGIIAGNRHDAFNLKAYLQTAFKSIKRLGITITGTFFNADSAFDTKAARKVCFNHRVIPNIDPNKRNQKQVKRGRKRLFNKMCDS
;
A
#
# COMPACT_ATOMS: atom_id res chain seq x y z
N MET A 1 20.22 3.92 -8.69
CA MET A 1 18.91 3.63 -9.36
C MET A 1 19.17 2.61 -10.45
N ASN A 2 18.55 1.44 -10.37
CA ASN A 2 18.76 0.38 -11.34
C ASN A 2 17.99 0.66 -12.66
N CYS A 3 18.30 -0.07 -13.74
CA CYS A 3 17.67 0.12 -15.07
C CYS A 3 16.15 -0.06 -15.02
N PHE A 4 15.68 -1.06 -14.26
CA PHE A 4 14.26 -1.37 -14.11
C PHE A 4 13.48 -0.20 -13.47
N GLU A 5 14.04 0.43 -12.44
CA GLU A 5 13.43 1.58 -11.79
C GLU A 5 13.30 2.79 -12.71
N LYS A 6 14.30 3.02 -13.57
CA LYS A 6 14.26 4.08 -14.60
C LYS A 6 13.15 3.84 -15.62
N ILE A 7 13.05 2.61 -16.15
CA ILE A 7 12.01 2.23 -17.11
C ILE A 7 10.63 2.42 -16.49
N TRP A 8 10.44 1.92 -15.28
CA TRP A 8 9.17 2.07 -14.57
C TRP A 8 8.79 3.55 -14.36
N GLN A 9 9.74 4.39 -13.94
CA GLN A 9 9.48 5.83 -13.78
C GLN A 9 9.11 6.51 -15.10
N GLN A 10 9.75 6.13 -16.21
CA GLN A 10 9.41 6.64 -17.54
C GLN A 10 8.02 6.19 -17.98
N SER A 11 7.66 4.93 -17.73
CA SER A 11 6.32 4.40 -18.02
C SER A 11 5.24 5.15 -17.28
N ILE A 12 5.44 5.40 -15.97
CA ILE A 12 4.48 6.19 -15.17
C ILE A 12 4.36 7.63 -15.70
N LYS A 13 5.46 8.26 -16.09
CA LYS A 13 5.41 9.60 -16.70
C LYS A 13 4.66 9.62 -18.02
N ALA A 14 4.80 8.57 -18.84
CA ALA A 14 4.11 8.48 -20.13
C ALA A 14 2.58 8.38 -20.00
N ILE A 15 2.09 7.77 -18.91
CA ILE A 15 0.66 7.63 -18.65
C ILE A 15 0.14 8.63 -17.61
N GLN A 16 0.93 9.65 -17.28
CA GLN A 16 0.58 10.58 -16.17
C GLN A 16 -0.75 11.30 -16.39
N SER A 17 -1.14 11.59 -17.64
CA SER A 17 -2.44 12.17 -18.00
C SER A 17 -3.62 11.24 -17.74
N ASP A 18 -3.39 9.94 -17.72
CA ASP A 18 -4.42 8.92 -17.60
C ASP A 18 -4.59 8.44 -16.15
N LEU A 19 -3.71 8.91 -15.24
CA LEU A 19 -3.78 8.58 -13.82
C LEU A 19 -4.92 9.32 -13.14
N ASP A 20 -5.76 8.57 -12.44
CA ASP A 20 -6.76 9.12 -11.52
C ASP A 20 -6.33 8.91 -10.08
N CYS A 21 -5.79 9.94 -9.48
CA CYS A 21 -5.37 9.94 -8.08
C CYS A 21 -6.44 10.48 -7.10
N THR A 22 -7.73 10.43 -7.46
CA THR A 22 -8.84 10.75 -6.54
C THR A 22 -8.75 9.85 -5.31
N TYR A 23 -8.44 8.58 -5.51
CA TYR A 23 -8.06 7.65 -4.46
C TYR A 23 -6.91 6.74 -4.92
N VAL A 24 -6.20 6.21 -3.94
CA VAL A 24 -5.14 5.21 -4.16
C VAL A 24 -5.41 3.99 -3.28
N ASN A 25 -5.23 2.81 -3.84
CA ASN A 25 -5.51 1.55 -3.19
C ASN A 25 -4.21 0.82 -2.84
N LEU A 26 -4.09 0.40 -1.58
CA LEU A 26 -3.01 -0.47 -1.13
C LEU A 26 -3.51 -1.90 -1.06
N ASP A 27 -2.85 -2.79 -1.79
CA ASP A 27 -3.11 -4.22 -1.73
C ASP A 27 -1.83 -5.04 -1.56
N GLY A 28 -1.97 -6.21 -0.95
CA GLY A 28 -0.91 -7.18 -0.75
C GLY A 28 -1.15 -8.44 -1.59
N SER A 29 -0.26 -8.71 -2.53
CA SER A 29 -0.35 -9.87 -3.39
C SER A 29 0.68 -10.94 -3.02
N HIS A 30 0.20 -12.15 -2.74
CA HIS A 30 1.03 -13.32 -2.48
C HIS A 30 1.13 -14.20 -3.72
N SER A 31 2.35 -14.34 -4.23
CA SER A 31 2.65 -15.23 -5.35
C SER A 31 3.13 -16.59 -4.85
N LEU A 32 2.56 -17.67 -5.40
CA LEU A 32 3.03 -19.02 -5.16
C LEU A 32 4.38 -19.23 -5.85
N ALA A 33 5.36 -19.74 -5.12
CA ALA A 33 6.66 -20.06 -5.67
C ALA A 33 6.77 -21.56 -5.94
N LYS A 34 6.95 -21.93 -7.22
CA LYS A 34 7.20 -23.32 -7.64
C LYS A 34 8.62 -23.77 -7.29
N LYS A 35 9.57 -22.84 -7.32
CA LYS A 35 10.99 -23.06 -6.98
C LYS A 35 11.36 -22.16 -5.80
N GLY A 36 12.41 -22.53 -5.06
CA GLY A 36 12.93 -21.70 -3.95
C GLY A 36 13.46 -20.35 -4.40
N GLY A 37 13.75 -19.49 -3.45
CA GLY A 37 14.33 -18.16 -3.63
C GLY A 37 14.52 -17.51 -2.26
N GLU A 38 15.36 -16.48 -2.16
CA GLU A 38 15.72 -15.84 -0.88
C GLU A 38 14.53 -15.31 -0.06
N SER A 39 13.49 -14.83 -0.77
CA SER A 39 12.26 -14.29 -0.14
C SER A 39 11.08 -15.26 -0.18
N VAL A 40 11.34 -16.54 -0.52
CA VAL A 40 10.30 -17.57 -0.62
C VAL A 40 10.25 -18.34 0.67
N VAL A 41 9.17 -18.18 1.44
CA VAL A 41 8.98 -18.83 2.74
C VAL A 41 7.60 -19.47 2.81
N TYR A 42 7.49 -20.55 3.59
CA TYR A 42 6.23 -21.27 3.78
C TYR A 42 5.22 -20.40 4.56
N GLN A 43 4.03 -20.24 3.98
CA GLN A 43 2.92 -19.54 4.59
C GLN A 43 1.84 -20.55 5.02
N TYR A 44 1.63 -20.70 6.30
CA TYR A 44 0.71 -21.68 6.88
C TYR A 44 -0.74 -21.48 6.40
N ARG A 45 -1.22 -20.25 6.29
CA ARG A 45 -2.58 -19.95 5.83
C ARG A 45 -2.84 -20.45 4.40
N LYS A 46 -1.86 -20.33 3.52
CA LYS A 46 -1.95 -20.77 2.11
C LYS A 46 -1.41 -22.18 1.91
N ARG A 47 -0.83 -22.80 2.95
CA ARG A 47 -0.18 -24.13 2.90
C ARG A 47 0.81 -24.27 1.75
N ALA A 48 1.52 -23.19 1.42
CA ALA A 48 2.41 -23.14 0.29
C ALA A 48 3.61 -22.21 0.57
N LYS A 49 4.69 -22.40 -0.20
CA LYS A 49 5.79 -21.46 -0.25
C LYS A 49 5.38 -20.24 -1.08
N THR A 50 5.47 -19.05 -0.50
CA THR A 50 5.03 -17.79 -1.14
C THR A 50 6.04 -16.69 -0.94
N SER A 51 5.99 -15.71 -1.82
CA SER A 51 6.52 -14.37 -1.62
C SER A 51 5.37 -13.37 -1.62
N ASN A 52 5.54 -12.22 -1.00
CA ASN A 52 4.55 -11.15 -0.94
C ASN A 52 5.09 -9.88 -1.57
N ILE A 53 4.22 -9.09 -2.18
CA ILE A 53 4.50 -7.75 -2.68
C ILE A 53 3.33 -6.85 -2.31
N LEU A 54 3.62 -5.64 -1.82
CA LEU A 54 2.60 -4.62 -1.64
C LEU A 54 2.63 -3.69 -2.84
N THR A 55 1.47 -3.41 -3.40
CA THR A 55 1.27 -2.50 -4.52
C THR A 55 0.39 -1.34 -4.12
N LEU A 56 0.67 -0.18 -4.66
CA LEU A 56 -0.17 0.99 -4.58
C LEU A 56 -0.65 1.31 -5.99
N SER A 57 -1.96 1.25 -6.22
CA SER A 57 -2.58 1.59 -7.50
C SER A 57 -3.42 2.87 -7.39
N ASP A 58 -3.62 3.53 -8.51
CA ASP A 58 -4.57 4.63 -8.66
C ASP A 58 -6.02 4.12 -8.82
N ALA A 59 -6.98 5.01 -9.05
CA ALA A 59 -8.38 4.66 -9.24
C ALA A 59 -8.64 3.84 -10.51
N ASN A 60 -7.81 4.00 -11.54
CA ASN A 60 -7.90 3.24 -12.79
C ASN A 60 -7.20 1.87 -12.72
N GLY A 61 -6.55 1.55 -11.60
CA GLY A 61 -5.83 0.29 -11.40
C GLY A 61 -4.36 0.31 -11.88
N PHE A 62 -3.82 1.44 -12.30
CA PHE A 62 -2.41 1.55 -12.63
C PHE A 62 -1.54 1.47 -11.37
N ILE A 63 -0.55 0.58 -11.37
CA ILE A 63 0.39 0.44 -10.24
C ILE A 63 1.38 1.61 -10.25
N ILE A 64 1.23 2.52 -9.30
CA ILE A 64 2.05 3.73 -9.16
C ILE A 64 3.19 3.60 -8.15
N ALA A 65 3.18 2.55 -7.32
CA ALA A 65 4.30 2.17 -6.47
C ALA A 65 4.21 0.69 -6.08
N SER A 66 5.34 0.07 -5.79
CA SER A 66 5.40 -1.29 -5.26
C SER A 66 6.55 -1.44 -4.26
N THR A 67 6.45 -2.43 -3.37
CA THR A 67 7.61 -2.87 -2.56
C THR A 67 8.54 -3.72 -3.42
N GLY A 68 9.75 -3.96 -2.91
CA GLY A 68 10.47 -5.17 -3.29
C GLY A 68 9.75 -6.42 -2.78
N ILE A 69 10.26 -7.59 -3.14
CA ILE A 69 9.73 -8.88 -2.70
C ILE A 69 9.88 -9.02 -1.18
N ILE A 70 8.79 -9.33 -0.49
CA ILE A 70 8.72 -9.55 0.95
C ILE A 70 8.57 -11.05 1.19
N ALA A 71 9.23 -11.58 2.23
CA ALA A 71 9.09 -12.98 2.61
C ALA A 71 7.63 -13.33 2.94
N GLY A 72 7.11 -14.41 2.37
CA GLY A 72 5.69 -14.78 2.41
C GLY A 72 5.12 -15.06 3.80
N ASN A 73 5.98 -15.30 4.81
CA ASN A 73 5.57 -15.48 6.21
C ASN A 73 5.45 -14.16 6.99
N ARG A 74 5.81 -13.02 6.40
CA ARG A 74 5.69 -11.72 7.05
C ARG A 74 4.23 -11.25 7.01
N HIS A 75 3.83 -10.56 8.06
CA HIS A 75 2.52 -9.91 8.12
C HIS A 75 2.45 -8.79 7.08
N ASP A 76 1.29 -8.57 6.46
CA ASP A 76 1.09 -7.57 5.40
C ASP A 76 1.48 -6.14 5.84
N ALA A 77 1.33 -5.81 7.12
CA ALA A 77 1.78 -4.55 7.70
C ALA A 77 3.30 -4.50 8.03
N PHE A 78 4.09 -5.54 7.67
CA PHE A 78 5.54 -5.53 7.91
C PHE A 78 6.20 -4.39 7.14
N ASN A 79 6.97 -3.56 7.86
CA ASN A 79 7.63 -2.36 7.31
C ASN A 79 6.71 -1.36 6.58
N LEU A 80 5.39 -1.44 6.76
CA LEU A 80 4.40 -0.60 6.08
C LEU A 80 4.71 0.89 6.18
N LYS A 81 5.16 1.36 7.36
CA LYS A 81 5.55 2.78 7.55
C LYS A 81 6.65 3.21 6.58
N ALA A 82 7.74 2.45 6.50
CA ALA A 82 8.88 2.76 5.64
C ALA A 82 8.48 2.68 4.16
N TYR A 83 7.68 1.68 3.80
CA TYR A 83 7.14 1.54 2.47
C TYR A 83 6.30 2.76 2.05
N LEU A 84 5.30 3.14 2.83
CA LEU A 84 4.43 4.27 2.51
C LEU A 84 5.21 5.58 2.41
N GLN A 85 6.19 5.80 3.30
CA GLN A 85 7.05 6.98 3.22
C GLN A 85 7.84 7.04 1.91
N THR A 86 8.41 5.91 1.49
CA THR A 86 9.17 5.81 0.24
C THR A 86 8.27 5.96 -0.97
N ALA A 87 7.12 5.26 -0.99
CA ALA A 87 6.14 5.31 -2.07
C ALA A 87 5.62 6.73 -2.30
N PHE A 88 5.13 7.40 -1.25
CA PHE A 88 4.61 8.76 -1.37
C PHE A 88 5.68 9.78 -1.79
N LYS A 89 6.93 9.61 -1.32
CA LYS A 89 8.05 10.45 -1.79
C LYS A 89 8.34 10.21 -3.28
N SER A 90 8.35 8.95 -3.73
CA SER A 90 8.60 8.60 -5.12
C SER A 90 7.51 9.15 -6.05
N ILE A 91 6.25 8.98 -5.69
CA ILE A 91 5.09 9.50 -6.42
C ILE A 91 5.21 11.03 -6.58
N LYS A 92 5.53 11.75 -5.48
CA LYS A 92 5.73 13.21 -5.54
C LYS A 92 6.90 13.62 -6.42
N ARG A 93 8.01 12.85 -6.42
CA ARG A 93 9.16 13.12 -7.32
C ARG A 93 8.80 12.95 -8.80
N LEU A 94 7.82 12.11 -9.12
CA LEU A 94 7.28 11.96 -10.47
C LEU A 94 6.34 13.11 -10.88
N GLY A 95 6.08 14.07 -9.98
CA GLY A 95 5.17 15.19 -10.22
C GLY A 95 3.70 14.85 -10.01
N ILE A 96 3.39 13.68 -9.45
CA ILE A 96 2.02 13.24 -9.20
C ILE A 96 1.55 13.82 -7.86
N THR A 97 0.43 14.55 -7.89
CA THR A 97 -0.18 15.16 -6.70
C THR A 97 -1.05 14.13 -5.98
N ILE A 98 -0.71 13.87 -4.71
CA ILE A 98 -1.49 12.98 -3.82
C ILE A 98 -2.06 13.73 -2.61
N THR A 99 -2.02 15.06 -2.62
CA THR A 99 -2.59 15.87 -1.52
C THR A 99 -4.11 15.87 -1.61
N GLY A 100 -4.77 15.46 -0.54
CA GLY A 100 -6.24 15.32 -0.50
C GLY A 100 -6.77 14.01 -1.06
N THR A 101 -5.89 13.16 -1.62
CA THR A 101 -6.25 11.81 -2.12
C THR A 101 -6.72 10.90 -0.99
N PHE A 102 -7.74 10.09 -1.21
CA PHE A 102 -8.13 9.02 -0.31
C PHE A 102 -7.17 7.83 -0.44
N PHE A 103 -6.69 7.33 0.69
CA PHE A 103 -5.85 6.14 0.76
C PHE A 103 -6.66 4.97 1.29
N ASN A 104 -7.08 4.09 0.40
CA ASN A 104 -7.83 2.90 0.71
C ASN A 104 -6.89 1.75 1.07
N ALA A 105 -7.20 1.04 2.12
CA ALA A 105 -6.50 -0.18 2.50
C ALA A 105 -7.38 -1.06 3.41
N ASP A 106 -7.16 -2.38 3.36
CA ASP A 106 -7.83 -3.33 4.23
C ASP A 106 -7.48 -3.07 5.72
N SER A 107 -8.33 -3.55 6.59
CA SER A 107 -8.19 -3.48 8.05
C SER A 107 -6.88 -4.06 8.57
N ALA A 108 -6.23 -4.97 7.85
CA ALA A 108 -4.90 -5.49 8.18
C ALA A 108 -3.84 -4.38 8.21
N PHE A 109 -4.03 -3.32 7.44
CA PHE A 109 -3.12 -2.17 7.36
C PHE A 109 -3.46 -1.04 8.36
N ASP A 110 -4.52 -1.18 9.17
CA ASP A 110 -4.92 -0.17 10.16
C ASP A 110 -3.93 -0.07 11.31
N THR A 111 -2.85 0.65 11.09
CA THR A 111 -1.83 0.96 12.09
C THR A 111 -1.75 2.46 12.37
N LYS A 112 -1.40 2.82 13.63
CA LYS A 112 -1.14 4.24 13.97
C LYS A 112 -0.05 4.84 13.09
N ALA A 113 0.96 4.03 12.74
CA ALA A 113 2.10 4.45 11.94
C ALA A 113 1.67 4.77 10.50
N ALA A 114 0.86 3.91 9.86
CA ALA A 114 0.32 4.16 8.52
C ALA A 114 -0.52 5.46 8.48
N ARG A 115 -1.46 5.62 9.42
CA ARG A 115 -2.28 6.85 9.50
C ARG A 115 -1.44 8.10 9.72
N LYS A 116 -0.35 8.02 10.53
CA LYS A 116 0.57 9.15 10.72
C LYS A 116 1.31 9.50 9.43
N VAL A 117 1.72 8.51 8.64
CA VAL A 117 2.35 8.75 7.34
C VAL A 117 1.37 9.43 6.39
N CYS A 118 0.13 8.95 6.29
CA CYS A 118 -0.91 9.59 5.47
C CYS A 118 -1.09 11.05 5.90
N PHE A 119 -1.24 11.33 7.18
CA PHE A 119 -1.38 12.69 7.70
C PHE A 119 -0.19 13.59 7.32
N ASN A 120 1.03 13.12 7.49
CA ASN A 120 2.25 13.88 7.16
C ASN A 120 2.36 14.21 5.66
N HIS A 121 1.74 13.40 4.80
CA HIS A 121 1.71 13.60 3.34
C HIS A 121 0.43 14.28 2.86
N ARG A 122 -0.48 14.68 3.76
CA ARG A 122 -1.80 15.26 3.47
C ARG A 122 -2.69 14.32 2.65
N VAL A 123 -2.55 13.03 2.88
CA VAL A 123 -3.38 11.96 2.30
C VAL A 123 -4.45 11.58 3.32
N ILE A 124 -5.67 11.34 2.88
CA ILE A 124 -6.81 11.02 3.74
C ILE A 124 -6.88 9.50 3.93
N PRO A 125 -6.57 8.96 5.13
CA PRO A 125 -6.60 7.52 5.34
C PRO A 125 -8.05 7.00 5.40
N ASN A 126 -8.47 6.24 4.40
CA ASN A 126 -9.73 5.51 4.31
C ASN A 126 -9.48 4.02 4.55
N ILE A 127 -9.05 3.67 5.76
CA ILE A 127 -8.70 2.30 6.16
C ILE A 127 -9.79 1.78 7.07
N ASP A 128 -10.36 0.58 6.76
CA ASP A 128 -11.35 -0.05 7.64
C ASP A 128 -10.77 -0.25 9.04
N PRO A 129 -11.47 0.23 10.10
CA PRO A 129 -10.96 0.11 11.46
C PRO A 129 -10.82 -1.34 11.90
N ASN A 130 -9.60 -1.76 12.25
CA ASN A 130 -9.37 -3.11 12.72
C ASN A 130 -10.00 -3.34 14.10
N LYS A 131 -11.04 -4.17 14.16
CA LYS A 131 -11.79 -4.50 15.39
C LYS A 131 -10.89 -5.07 16.50
N ARG A 132 -9.82 -5.81 16.13
CA ARG A 132 -8.86 -6.37 17.11
C ARG A 132 -8.06 -5.29 17.83
N ASN A 133 -7.91 -4.11 17.24
CA ASN A 133 -7.22 -2.97 17.83
C ASN A 133 -8.15 -2.08 18.69
N GLN A 134 -9.44 -2.41 18.74
CA GLN A 134 -10.48 -1.62 19.44
C GLN A 134 -10.83 -2.22 20.81
N LYS A 135 -9.84 -2.62 21.61
CA LYS A 135 -10.06 -3.24 22.94
C LYS A 135 -10.72 -2.32 23.96
N GLN A 136 -10.75 -1.02 23.75
CA GLN A 136 -11.39 -0.04 24.62
C GLN A 136 -12.05 1.06 23.80
N VAL A 137 -13.20 1.54 24.26
CA VAL A 137 -13.86 2.74 23.71
C VAL A 137 -12.94 3.93 23.93
N LYS A 138 -12.37 4.46 22.85
CA LYS A 138 -11.50 5.64 22.91
C LYS A 138 -12.35 6.90 22.90
N ARG A 139 -12.09 7.81 23.83
CA ARG A 139 -12.63 9.17 23.77
C ARG A 139 -12.02 9.91 22.58
N GLY A 140 -12.81 10.68 21.87
CA GLY A 140 -12.36 11.50 20.75
C GLY A 140 -13.13 11.26 19.46
N ARG A 141 -12.72 11.96 18.39
CA ARG A 141 -13.38 11.88 17.08
C ARG A 141 -13.30 10.46 16.53
N LYS A 142 -14.44 9.91 16.13
CA LYS A 142 -14.50 8.61 15.45
C LYS A 142 -13.71 8.66 14.13
N ARG A 143 -13.04 7.56 13.80
CA ARG A 143 -12.39 7.41 12.48
C ARG A 143 -13.48 7.34 11.42
N LEU A 144 -13.34 8.18 10.41
CA LEU A 144 -14.23 8.14 9.26
C LEU A 144 -13.76 7.01 8.34
N PHE A 145 -14.70 6.24 7.83
CA PHE A 145 -14.50 5.24 6.78
C PHE A 145 -15.61 5.42 5.76
N ASN A 146 -15.25 5.67 4.52
CA ASN A 146 -16.17 5.84 3.41
C ASN A 146 -16.17 4.57 2.57
N LYS A 147 -17.24 3.79 2.65
CA LYS A 147 -17.39 2.55 1.88
C LYS A 147 -17.51 2.77 0.38
N MET A 148 -17.97 3.94 -0.07
CA MET A 148 -18.14 4.23 -1.50
C MET A 148 -16.79 4.42 -2.23
N CYS A 149 -15.70 4.65 -1.50
CA CYS A 149 -14.36 4.76 -2.08
C CYS A 149 -13.57 3.43 -2.03
N ASP A 150 -14.20 2.34 -1.59
CA ASP A 150 -13.55 1.04 -1.34
C ASP A 150 -14.02 -0.03 -2.37
N SER A 151 -14.73 0.38 -3.39
CA SER A 151 -15.30 -0.49 -4.45
C SER A 151 -14.49 -0.45 -5.72
#